data_62e0d701592a8d4e970138b7bd5fc477
#
_entry.id   62e0d701592a8d4e970138b7bd5fc477
#
_cell.length_a   1.000
_cell.length_b   1.000
_cell.length_c   1.000
_cell.angle_alpha   90.00
_cell.angle_beta   90.00
_cell.angle_gamma   90.00
#
_symmetry.space_group_name_H-M   'P 1'
#
loop_
_entity.id
_entity.type
_entity.pdbx_description
1 polymer ?
#
loop_
_entity_poly.entity_id
_entity_poly.type
_entity_poly.pdbx_seq_one_letter_code
_entity_poly.pdbx_strand_id
1 'polypeptide(L)'
;MARKDVFGRIVALAAGAMLAAAALAQMEEIIVEAPRLYAEIGKPEVTYPGGRPTPAGRYEVVLQGRVNAEGLDLSKPEDEAAFRERVRSVAFDICERIGRLYPKTRPETPECAKNAEEAVADQVQAMVDAARARADAAGR
;
A
#
# COMPACT_ATOMS: atom_id res chain seq x y z
N MET A 1 -50.95 -33.54 25.35
CA MET A 1 -50.63 -32.30 26.06
C MET A 1 -49.18 -31.94 25.76
N ALA A 2 -48.93 -30.68 25.40
CA ALA A 2 -47.64 -30.00 25.28
C ALA A 2 -46.72 -30.41 24.13
N ARG A 3 -46.96 -29.83 22.92
CA ARG A 3 -45.97 -29.51 21.90
C ARG A 3 -45.67 -28.02 22.04
N LYS A 4 -44.51 -27.68 22.57
CA LYS A 4 -43.90 -26.36 22.47
C LYS A 4 -42.39 -26.53 22.57
N ASP A 5 -41.65 -25.71 21.75
CA ASP A 5 -40.21 -25.44 21.82
C ASP A 5 -39.32 -26.24 20.89
N VAL A 6 -39.49 -26.05 19.56
CA VAL A 6 -38.48 -26.40 18.55
C VAL A 6 -38.16 -25.20 17.62
N PHE A 7 -38.64 -23.96 17.88
CA PHE A 7 -38.49 -22.83 16.96
C PHE A 7 -37.44 -21.79 17.39
N GLY A 8 -36.54 -22.12 18.31
CA GLY A 8 -35.65 -21.13 18.92
C GLY A 8 -34.15 -21.24 18.67
N ARG A 9 -33.64 -22.03 17.71
CA ARG A 9 -32.18 -22.25 17.59
C ARG A 9 -31.54 -22.10 16.21
N ILE A 10 -32.17 -21.45 15.23
CA ILE A 10 -31.59 -21.31 13.88
C ILE A 10 -31.22 -19.85 13.48
N VAL A 11 -31.24 -18.87 14.37
CA VAL A 11 -30.97 -17.46 13.99
C VAL A 11 -29.58 -16.96 14.37
N ALA A 12 -28.71 -17.75 14.99
CA ALA A 12 -27.44 -17.24 15.54
C ALA A 12 -26.18 -17.50 14.68
N LEU A 13 -26.26 -18.08 13.48
CA LEU A 13 -25.08 -18.46 12.67
C LEU A 13 -24.86 -17.64 11.40
N ALA A 14 -25.73 -16.67 11.07
CA ALA A 14 -25.57 -15.87 9.84
C ALA A 14 -24.81 -14.56 10.02
N ALA A 15 -24.54 -14.11 11.23
CA ALA A 15 -23.89 -12.81 11.48
C ALA A 15 -22.37 -12.85 11.48
N GLY A 16 -21.75 -14.04 11.57
CA GLY A 16 -20.28 -14.17 11.64
C GLY A 16 -19.56 -14.13 10.26
N ALA A 17 -20.25 -14.45 9.17
CA ALA A 17 -19.63 -14.57 7.85
C ALA A 17 -19.46 -13.21 7.14
N MET A 18 -20.25 -12.19 7.46
CA MET A 18 -20.18 -10.88 6.78
C MET A 18 -19.04 -9.99 7.30
N LEU A 19 -18.55 -10.17 8.53
CA LEU A 19 -17.45 -9.37 9.09
C LEU A 19 -16.09 -9.79 8.52
N ALA A 20 -15.92 -11.04 8.12
CA ALA A 20 -14.67 -11.50 7.53
C ALA A 20 -14.45 -11.00 6.08
N ALA A 21 -15.53 -10.81 5.31
CA ALA A 21 -15.44 -10.30 3.94
C ALA A 21 -15.04 -8.81 3.88
N ALA A 22 -15.48 -8.00 4.85
CA ALA A 22 -15.13 -6.58 4.91
C ALA A 22 -13.65 -6.33 5.28
N ALA A 23 -13.05 -7.21 6.09
CA ALA A 23 -11.63 -7.09 6.47
C ALA A 23 -10.68 -7.44 5.31
N LEU A 24 -11.12 -8.26 4.35
CA LEU A 24 -10.32 -8.64 3.17
C LEU A 24 -10.33 -7.57 2.07
N ALA A 25 -11.37 -6.74 2.01
CA ALA A 25 -11.46 -5.63 1.05
C ALA A 25 -10.50 -4.46 1.38
N GLN A 26 -9.99 -4.39 2.62
CA GLN A 26 -9.09 -3.32 3.05
C GLN A 26 -7.61 -3.55 2.69
N MET A 27 -7.24 -4.74 2.20
CA MET A 27 -5.85 -5.09 1.84
C MET A 27 -5.53 -4.92 0.34
N GLU A 28 -6.41 -4.29 -0.42
CA GLU A 28 -6.20 -4.14 -1.88
C GLU A 28 -5.47 -2.83 -2.26
N GLU A 29 -5.07 -2.03 -1.28
CA GLU A 29 -4.39 -0.76 -1.51
C GLU A 29 -3.05 -0.72 -0.79
N ILE A 30 -2.00 -0.32 -1.52
CA ILE A 30 -0.66 -0.05 -0.98
C ILE A 30 -0.40 1.45 -1.03
N ILE A 31 0.12 1.99 0.07
CA ILE A 31 0.63 3.35 0.11
C ILE A 31 2.13 3.31 -0.16
N VAL A 32 2.55 3.88 -1.28
CA VAL A 32 3.95 4.07 -1.64
C VAL A 32 4.40 5.41 -1.12
N GLU A 33 5.40 5.43 -0.26
CA GLU A 33 6.02 6.66 0.25
C GLU A 33 7.38 6.89 -0.39
N ALA A 34 7.66 8.12 -0.78
CA ALA A 34 8.95 8.51 -1.31
C ALA A 34 9.55 9.62 -0.43
N PRO A 35 10.40 9.27 0.55
CA PRO A 35 11.14 10.23 1.33
C PRO A 35 12.37 10.72 0.57
N ARG A 36 12.60 12.03 0.56
CA ARG A 36 13.84 12.66 0.05
C ARG A 36 14.35 13.68 1.05
N LEU A 37 15.63 13.64 1.29
CA LEU A 37 16.33 14.55 2.20
C LEU A 37 16.96 15.72 1.45
N TYR A 38 16.99 16.91 2.05
CA TYR A 38 17.78 18.00 1.53
C TYR A 38 19.27 17.65 1.56
N ALA A 39 19.95 17.88 0.43
CA ALA A 39 21.37 17.58 0.29
C ALA A 39 22.28 18.55 1.05
N GLU A 40 21.82 19.77 1.30
CA GLU A 40 22.59 20.81 1.98
C GLU A 40 22.24 20.86 3.47
N ILE A 41 23.28 20.77 4.33
CA ILE A 41 23.17 21.01 5.76
C ILE A 41 23.17 22.52 5.96
N GLY A 42 22.02 23.14 5.94
CA GLY A 42 21.81 24.55 6.25
C GLY A 42 20.44 24.72 6.86
N LYS A 43 20.25 25.74 7.72
CA LYS A 43 18.90 26.05 8.16
C LYS A 43 18.06 26.34 6.91
N PRO A 44 17.03 25.56 6.58
CA PRO A 44 16.18 25.91 5.45
C PRO A 44 15.48 27.21 5.81
N GLU A 45 15.69 28.21 5.00
CA GLU A 45 15.05 29.52 5.13
C GLU A 45 13.54 29.43 4.80
N VAL A 46 13.08 28.27 4.33
CA VAL A 46 11.69 28.03 3.92
C VAL A 46 11.16 26.74 4.52
N THR A 47 10.09 26.84 5.30
CA THR A 47 9.32 25.68 5.75
C THR A 47 8.45 25.19 4.60
N TYR A 48 8.77 24.03 4.03
CA TYR A 48 7.95 23.43 2.98
C TYR A 48 6.76 22.70 3.57
N PRO A 49 5.55 22.82 2.98
CA PRO A 49 4.41 22.01 3.37
C PRO A 49 4.73 20.52 3.24
N GLY A 50 4.52 19.76 4.32
CA GLY A 50 4.82 18.31 4.34
C GLY A 50 6.27 17.96 4.69
N GLY A 51 7.14 18.94 4.96
CA GLY A 51 8.48 18.68 5.46
C GLY A 51 8.48 18.22 6.91
N ARG A 52 9.24 17.17 7.22
CA ARG A 52 9.42 16.63 8.58
C ARG A 52 10.86 16.87 9.05
N PRO A 53 11.06 17.39 10.27
CA PRO A 53 12.40 17.41 10.85
C PRO A 53 12.87 15.99 11.15
N THR A 54 14.11 15.68 10.81
CA THR A 54 14.75 14.42 11.17
C THR A 54 15.59 14.59 12.43
N PRO A 55 15.90 13.49 13.17
CA PRO A 55 16.76 13.56 14.36
C PRO A 55 18.16 14.16 14.10
N ALA A 56 18.63 14.13 12.85
CA ALA A 56 19.91 14.71 12.43
C ALA A 56 19.82 16.19 12.04
N GLY A 57 18.69 16.87 12.29
CA GLY A 57 18.49 18.28 11.90
C GLY A 57 18.36 18.50 10.40
N ARG A 58 18.11 17.44 9.63
CA ARG A 58 17.84 17.51 8.19
C ARG A 58 16.34 17.62 7.95
N TYR A 59 15.96 18.23 6.84
CA TYR A 59 14.56 18.26 6.43
C TYR A 59 14.29 17.18 5.41
N GLU A 60 13.19 16.48 5.62
CA GLU A 60 12.70 15.43 4.75
C GLU A 60 11.39 15.86 4.10
N VAL A 61 11.30 15.68 2.79
CA VAL A 61 10.06 15.81 2.03
C VAL A 61 9.56 14.42 1.71
N VAL A 62 8.29 14.15 2.03
CA VAL A 62 7.65 12.87 1.74
C VAL A 62 6.42 13.12 0.89
N LEU A 63 6.33 12.43 -0.25
CA LEU A 63 5.10 12.30 -1.00
C LEU A 63 4.61 10.86 -0.92
N GLN A 64 3.29 10.71 -0.98
CA GLN A 64 2.62 9.41 -0.97
C GLN A 64 1.86 9.22 -2.28
N GLY A 65 1.89 8.00 -2.79
CA GLY A 65 1.04 7.54 -3.88
C GLY A 65 0.26 6.30 -3.43
N ARG A 66 -0.94 6.12 -3.97
CA ARG A 66 -1.79 4.97 -3.70
C ARG A 66 -1.82 4.05 -4.89
N VAL A 67 -1.70 2.76 -4.64
CA VAL A 67 -1.76 1.71 -5.66
C VAL A 67 -2.78 0.67 -5.21
N ASN A 68 -3.77 0.40 -6.04
CA ASN A 68 -4.74 -0.66 -5.81
C ASN A 68 -4.60 -1.77 -6.87
N ALA A 69 -5.12 -2.94 -6.54
CA ALA A 69 -5.15 -4.10 -7.42
C ALA A 69 -6.46 -4.20 -8.22
N GLU A 70 -7.23 -3.10 -8.31
CA GLU A 70 -8.52 -3.10 -9.01
C GLU A 70 -8.38 -3.60 -10.45
N GLY A 71 -9.23 -4.56 -10.82
CA GLY A 71 -9.24 -5.17 -12.15
C GLY A 71 -8.14 -6.21 -12.39
N LEU A 72 -7.35 -6.57 -11.36
CA LEU A 72 -6.28 -7.58 -11.44
C LEU A 72 -6.60 -8.77 -10.53
N ASP A 73 -6.30 -9.97 -11.03
CA ASP A 73 -6.33 -11.22 -10.26
C ASP A 73 -4.90 -11.60 -9.87
N LEU A 74 -4.46 -11.17 -8.70
CA LEU A 74 -3.07 -11.35 -8.24
C LEU A 74 -2.67 -12.83 -8.04
N SER A 75 -3.59 -13.80 -8.19
CA SER A 75 -3.25 -15.22 -8.26
C SER A 75 -2.61 -15.61 -9.59
N LYS A 76 -2.76 -14.77 -10.62
CA LYS A 76 -2.20 -14.98 -11.96
C LYS A 76 -0.89 -14.24 -12.15
N PRO A 77 0.14 -14.89 -12.73
CA PRO A 77 1.47 -14.27 -12.92
C PRO A 77 1.45 -12.99 -13.75
N GLU A 78 0.61 -12.92 -14.77
CA GLU A 78 0.47 -11.74 -15.64
C GLU A 78 -0.10 -10.54 -14.91
N ASP A 79 -1.10 -10.75 -14.05
CA ASP A 79 -1.73 -9.70 -13.27
C ASP A 79 -0.83 -9.26 -12.09
N GLU A 80 -0.08 -10.19 -11.49
CA GLU A 80 0.98 -9.86 -10.53
C GLU A 80 2.02 -8.95 -11.16
N ALA A 81 2.51 -9.27 -12.37
CA ALA A 81 3.48 -8.44 -13.08
C ALA A 81 2.92 -7.05 -13.37
N ALA A 82 1.65 -6.97 -13.81
CA ALA A 82 0.97 -5.70 -14.05
C ALA A 82 0.82 -4.87 -12.76
N PHE A 83 0.55 -5.51 -11.62
CA PHE A 83 0.46 -4.82 -10.33
C PHE A 83 1.81 -4.27 -9.87
N ARG A 84 2.88 -5.06 -10.00
CA ARG A 84 4.25 -4.60 -9.70
C ARG A 84 4.65 -3.43 -10.58
N GLU A 85 4.25 -3.41 -11.85
CA GLU A 85 4.49 -2.28 -12.75
C GLU A 85 3.70 -1.03 -12.33
N ARG A 86 2.45 -1.17 -11.83
CA ARG A 86 1.71 -0.03 -11.24
C ARG A 86 2.45 0.56 -10.04
N VAL A 87 2.98 -0.29 -9.15
CA VAL A 87 3.77 0.15 -7.98
C VAL A 87 5.00 0.93 -8.43
N ARG A 88 5.74 0.40 -9.41
CA ARG A 88 6.93 1.06 -9.98
C ARG A 88 6.60 2.40 -10.61
N SER A 89 5.54 2.48 -11.40
CA SER A 89 5.09 3.71 -12.04
C SER A 89 4.75 4.79 -11.00
N VAL A 90 3.97 4.44 -9.97
CA VAL A 90 3.62 5.37 -8.90
C VAL A 90 4.87 5.82 -8.12
N ALA A 91 5.79 4.92 -7.80
CA ALA A 91 7.03 5.25 -7.12
C ALA A 91 7.87 6.25 -7.95
N PHE A 92 7.95 6.03 -9.26
CA PHE A 92 8.66 6.95 -10.16
C PHE A 92 7.98 8.32 -10.22
N ASP A 93 6.67 8.37 -10.41
CA ASP A 93 5.89 9.60 -10.55
C ASP A 93 5.99 10.50 -9.31
N ILE A 94 5.87 9.92 -8.10
CA ILE A 94 6.00 10.69 -6.86
C ILE A 94 7.44 11.19 -6.66
N CYS A 95 8.46 10.40 -6.98
CA CYS A 95 9.85 10.81 -6.90
C CYS A 95 10.20 11.90 -7.92
N GLU A 96 9.71 11.79 -9.15
CA GLU A 96 9.86 12.82 -10.17
C GLU A 96 9.19 14.13 -9.73
N ARG A 97 7.99 14.03 -9.18
CA ARG A 97 7.28 15.21 -8.66
C ARG A 97 8.03 15.90 -7.53
N ILE A 98 8.62 15.13 -6.58
CA ILE A 98 9.50 15.71 -5.55
C ILE A 98 10.70 16.40 -6.21
N GLY A 99 11.36 15.75 -7.15
CA GLY A 99 12.52 16.30 -7.84
C GLY A 99 12.24 17.62 -8.56
N ARG A 100 11.04 17.78 -9.13
CA ARG A 100 10.61 19.04 -9.75
C ARG A 100 10.28 20.13 -8.72
N LEU A 101 9.60 19.76 -7.64
CA LEU A 101 9.18 20.73 -6.62
C LEU A 101 10.33 21.12 -5.67
N TYR A 102 11.23 20.18 -5.41
CA TYR A 102 12.33 20.31 -4.45
C TYR A 102 13.65 19.81 -5.04
N PRO A 103 14.25 20.54 -5.98
CA PRO A 103 15.38 20.05 -6.78
C PRO A 103 16.68 19.82 -5.97
N LYS A 104 16.76 20.38 -4.75
CA LYS A 104 17.91 20.18 -3.85
C LYS A 104 17.80 18.95 -2.96
N THR A 105 16.76 18.12 -3.14
CA THR A 105 16.57 16.89 -2.34
C THR A 105 17.26 15.69 -2.97
N ARG A 106 17.63 14.72 -2.14
CA ARG A 106 18.26 13.45 -2.53
C ARG A 106 17.56 12.27 -1.83
N PRO A 107 17.63 11.04 -2.38
CA PRO A 107 18.31 10.68 -3.64
C PRO A 107 17.60 11.26 -4.87
N GLU A 108 18.23 11.16 -6.03
CA GLU A 108 17.62 11.54 -7.30
C GLU A 108 16.51 10.56 -7.70
N THR A 109 15.69 10.96 -8.71
CA THR A 109 14.46 10.24 -9.06
C THR A 109 14.63 8.74 -9.26
N PRO A 110 15.62 8.22 -10.03
CA PRO A 110 15.73 6.77 -10.24
C PRO A 110 16.01 5.98 -8.95
N GLU A 111 16.89 6.49 -8.11
CA GLU A 111 17.24 5.85 -6.83
C GLU A 111 16.11 6.02 -5.80
N CYS A 112 15.47 7.18 -5.76
CA CYS A 112 14.29 7.43 -4.94
C CYS A 112 13.17 6.44 -5.28
N ALA A 113 12.87 6.24 -6.57
CA ALA A 113 11.83 5.33 -7.03
C ALA A 113 12.14 3.88 -6.67
N LYS A 114 13.40 3.45 -6.85
CA LYS A 114 13.85 2.12 -6.44
C LYS A 114 13.66 1.90 -4.93
N ASN A 115 14.08 2.85 -4.12
CA ASN A 115 13.94 2.76 -2.65
C ASN A 115 12.46 2.71 -2.22
N ALA A 116 11.60 3.49 -2.88
CA ALA A 116 10.16 3.49 -2.60
C ALA A 116 9.48 2.17 -3.01
N GLU A 117 9.89 1.58 -4.15
CA GLU A 117 9.43 0.25 -4.59
C GLU A 117 9.89 -0.85 -3.63
N GLU A 118 11.16 -0.84 -3.22
CA GLU A 118 11.73 -1.81 -2.27
C GLU A 118 11.04 -1.72 -0.89
N ALA A 119 10.68 -0.54 -0.43
CA ALA A 119 10.01 -0.34 0.86
C ALA A 119 8.63 -1.00 0.95
N VAL A 120 7.95 -1.21 -0.18
CA VAL A 120 6.62 -1.86 -0.24
C VAL A 120 6.65 -3.28 -0.78
N ALA A 121 7.84 -3.81 -1.12
CA ALA A 121 7.98 -5.13 -1.75
C ALA A 121 7.35 -6.26 -0.93
N ASP A 122 7.51 -6.24 0.40
CA ASP A 122 6.93 -7.24 1.29
C ASP A 122 5.40 -7.14 1.34
N GLN A 123 4.84 -5.92 1.25
CA GLN A 123 3.39 -5.72 1.20
C GLN A 123 2.81 -6.25 -0.12
N VAL A 124 3.49 -5.98 -1.24
CA VAL A 124 3.12 -6.52 -2.57
C VAL A 124 3.14 -8.05 -2.52
N GLN A 125 4.19 -8.64 -1.97
CA GLN A 125 4.30 -10.09 -1.87
C GLN A 125 3.19 -10.70 -1.00
N ALA A 126 2.90 -10.09 0.14
CA ALA A 126 1.81 -10.54 1.02
C ALA A 126 0.43 -10.50 0.34
N MET A 127 0.16 -9.49 -0.50
CA MET A 127 -1.08 -9.42 -1.28
C MET A 127 -1.16 -10.54 -2.32
N VAL A 128 -0.08 -10.83 -3.02
CA VAL A 128 0.02 -11.92 -4.00
C VAL A 128 -0.21 -13.28 -3.33
N ASP A 129 0.46 -13.53 -2.20
CA ASP A 129 0.34 -14.78 -1.47
C ASP A 129 -1.08 -15.00 -0.93
N ALA A 130 -1.72 -13.93 -0.43
CA ALA A 130 -3.11 -13.97 0.01
C ALA A 130 -4.08 -14.24 -1.15
N ALA A 131 -3.83 -13.68 -2.34
CA ALA A 131 -4.65 -13.94 -3.53
C ALA A 131 -4.53 -15.41 -3.98
N ARG A 132 -3.32 -15.95 -4.02
CA ARG A 132 -3.08 -17.37 -4.36
C ARG A 132 -3.73 -18.31 -3.36
N ALA A 133 -3.60 -18.05 -2.06
CA ALA A 133 -4.24 -18.86 -1.03
C ALA A 133 -5.78 -18.87 -1.16
N ARG A 134 -6.40 -17.74 -1.52
CA ARG A 134 -7.84 -17.65 -1.78
C ARG A 134 -8.24 -18.45 -3.03
N ALA A 135 -7.46 -18.36 -4.10
CA ALA A 135 -7.72 -19.14 -5.32
C ALA A 135 -7.63 -20.64 -5.07
N ASP A 136 -6.63 -21.10 -4.33
CA ASP A 136 -6.45 -22.50 -3.95
C ASP A 136 -7.61 -23.02 -3.06
N ALA A 137 -8.10 -22.18 -2.15
CA ALA A 137 -9.24 -22.53 -1.30
C ALA A 137 -10.55 -22.61 -2.09
N ALA A 138 -10.74 -21.75 -3.11
CA ALA A 138 -11.91 -21.75 -3.97
C ALA A 138 -11.92 -22.92 -4.98
N GLY A 139 -10.76 -23.46 -5.34
CA GLY A 139 -10.60 -24.60 -6.25
C GLY A 139 -10.78 -25.97 -5.61
N ARG A 140 -11.01 -26.03 -4.28
CA ARG A 140 -11.29 -27.24 -3.49
C ARG A 140 -12.75 -27.35 -3.12
#